data_7cbe576bfecd6348d67e58ce2ab6f0c1
#
_entry.id   7cbe576bfecd6348d67e58ce2ab6f0c1
#
_cell.length_a   1.000
_cell.length_b   1.000
_cell.length_c   1.000
_cell.angle_alpha   90.00
_cell.angle_beta   90.00
_cell.angle_gamma   90.00
#
_symmetry.space_group_name_H-M   'P 1'
#
loop_
_entity.id
_entity.type
_entity.pdbx_description
1 polymer ?
#
loop_
_entity_poly.entity_id
_entity_poly.type
_entity_poly.pdbx_seq_one_letter_code
_entity_poly.pdbx_strand_id
1 'polypeptide(L)'
;MPKFIKNNLRGRTAEVSTVGEALHQLLDTYQLKAKYEQTQLIESWERLMGHPIARRTDKIYVSNRVLYVKLSSAPLKQELNMSRSKILALFLQEFGEAIVEDVVFL
;
A
#
# COMPACT_ATOMS: atom_id res chain seq x y z
N MET A 1 5.01 29.13 6.13
CA MET A 1 4.69 28.77 6.65
C MET A 1 4.27 28.90 7.06
N PRO A 2 4.07 28.73 6.96
CA PRO A 2 3.42 28.85 7.58
C PRO A 2 3.85 29.25 8.42
N LYS A 3 4.18 29.36 9.05
CA LYS A 3 4.60 29.60 9.89
C LYS A 3 4.71 28.97 10.80
N PHE A 4 5.19 28.36 11.00
CA PHE A 4 5.19 27.54 11.79
C PHE A 4 5.63 28.03 12.97
N ILE A 5 5.58 28.76 13.19
CA ILE A 5 5.79 29.23 14.19
C ILE A 5 6.00 30.49 14.16
N LYS A 6 5.63 31.32 13.74
CA LYS A 6 5.49 32.40 13.80
C LYS A 6 4.87 33.07 14.26
N ASN A 7 4.68 33.15 14.89
CA ASN A 7 4.11 33.60 15.47
C ASN A 7 3.72 33.67 16.27
N ASN A 8 3.95 33.59 16.92
CA ASN A 8 3.59 33.43 17.70
C ASN A 8 3.22 33.85 18.25
N LEU A 9 2.91 34.24 18.47
CA LEU A 9 2.18 34.41 18.99
C LEU A 9 1.27 34.67 18.88
N ARG A 10 1.22 34.99 18.56
CA ARG A 10 0.29 35.08 18.51
C ARG A 10 -0.10 34.37 19.11
N GLY A 11 -0.15 34.26 19.34
CA GLY A 11 -0.50 33.60 20.08
C GLY A 11 -0.17 32.20 20.12
N ARG A 12 -0.22 31.62 21.25
CA ARG A 12 -0.01 30.23 21.45
C ARG A 12 -1.08 29.39 20.81
N THR A 13 -2.33 29.84 20.82
CA THR A 13 -3.42 29.16 20.17
C THR A 13 -3.18 29.01 18.67
N ALA A 14 -2.66 30.04 18.06
CA ALA A 14 -2.34 30.03 16.65
C ALA A 14 -1.24 29.03 16.34
N GLU A 15 -0.25 28.93 17.21
CA GLU A 15 0.83 27.97 17.04
C GLU A 15 0.32 26.54 17.12
N VAL A 16 -0.58 26.27 18.07
CA VAL A 16 -1.14 24.95 18.23
C VAL A 16 -1.94 24.54 17.00
N SER A 17 -2.72 25.46 16.43
CA SER A 17 -3.46 25.21 15.21
C SER A 17 -2.53 24.88 14.06
N THR A 18 -1.42 25.62 13.93
CA THR A 18 -0.46 25.41 12.87
C THR A 18 0.19 24.03 12.98
N VAL A 19 0.51 23.61 14.20
CA VAL A 19 1.08 22.29 14.42
C VAL A 19 0.07 21.21 14.03
N GLY A 20 -1.20 21.39 14.40
CA GLY A 20 -2.24 20.47 14.04
C GLY A 20 -2.41 20.32 12.54
N GLU A 21 -2.35 21.46 11.83
CA GLU A 21 -2.45 21.45 10.38
C GLU A 21 -1.25 20.74 9.75
N ALA A 22 -0.05 20.98 10.28
CA ALA A 22 1.16 20.34 9.75
C ALA A 22 1.09 18.82 9.93
N LEU A 23 0.61 18.36 11.08
CA LEU A 23 0.43 16.94 11.32
C LEU A 23 -0.60 16.33 10.36
N HIS A 24 -1.68 17.06 10.14
CA HIS A 24 -2.73 16.61 9.23
C HIS A 24 -2.19 16.43 7.81
N GLN A 25 -1.44 17.44 7.34
CA GLN A 25 -0.82 17.38 6.02
C GLN A 25 0.17 16.25 5.91
N LEU A 26 0.93 16.01 6.97
CA LEU A 26 1.89 14.92 6.98
C LEU A 26 1.18 13.57 6.85
N LEU A 27 0.09 13.39 7.60
CA LEU A 27 -0.69 12.15 7.54
C LEU A 27 -1.30 11.96 6.15
N ASP A 28 -1.82 13.04 5.56
CA ASP A 28 -2.40 12.97 4.23
C ASP A 28 -1.34 12.57 3.20
N THR A 29 -0.15 13.16 3.30
CA THR A 29 0.94 12.82 2.40
C THR A 29 1.35 11.37 2.54
N TYR A 30 1.41 10.89 3.78
CA TYR A 30 1.77 9.52 4.06
C TYR A 30 0.73 8.55 3.48
N GLN A 31 -0.54 8.86 3.64
CA GLN A 31 -1.62 8.05 3.09
C GLN A 31 -1.60 8.03 1.57
N LEU A 32 -1.31 9.16 0.95
CA LEU A 32 -1.20 9.23 -0.50
C LEU A 32 -0.04 8.37 -1.01
N LYS A 33 1.08 8.40 -0.30
CA LYS A 33 2.22 7.58 -0.69
C LYS A 33 1.88 6.10 -0.59
N ALA A 34 1.25 5.70 0.51
CA ALA A 34 0.87 4.31 0.69
C ALA A 34 -0.11 3.86 -0.40
N LYS A 35 -1.06 4.72 -0.74
CA LYS A 35 -2.03 4.40 -1.77
C LYS A 35 -1.37 4.28 -3.14
N TYR A 36 -0.41 5.15 -3.42
CA TYR A 36 0.34 5.10 -4.66
C TYR A 36 1.12 3.78 -4.77
N GLU A 37 1.79 3.40 -3.69
CA GLU A 37 2.54 2.14 -3.66
C GLU A 37 1.64 0.94 -3.86
N GLN A 38 0.46 0.96 -3.25
CA GLN A 38 -0.52 -0.11 -3.42
C GLN A 38 -1.00 -0.19 -4.87
N THR A 39 -1.23 0.96 -5.49
CA THR A 39 -1.64 1.01 -6.89
C THR A 39 -0.53 0.44 -7.79
N GLN A 40 0.71 0.79 -7.51
CA GLN A 40 1.85 0.26 -8.25
C GLN A 40 1.92 -1.27 -8.14
N LEU A 41 1.69 -1.79 -6.94
CA LEU A 41 1.69 -3.22 -6.71
C LEU A 41 0.62 -3.91 -7.56
N ILE A 42 -0.59 -3.36 -7.57
CA ILE A 42 -1.69 -3.93 -8.33
C ILE A 42 -1.40 -3.89 -9.83
N GLU A 43 -0.87 -2.78 -10.32
CA GLU A 43 -0.53 -2.65 -11.74
C GLU A 43 0.62 -3.57 -12.15
N SER A 44 1.47 -3.91 -11.19
CA SER A 44 2.61 -4.78 -11.47
C SER A 44 2.26 -6.25 -11.37
N TRP A 45 1.05 -6.58 -10.94
CA TRP A 45 0.65 -7.96 -10.68
C TRP A 45 0.88 -8.87 -11.90
N GLU A 46 0.43 -8.43 -13.07
CA GLU A 46 0.60 -9.23 -14.27
C GLU A 46 2.07 -9.40 -14.65
N ARG A 47 2.84 -8.34 -14.52
CA ARG A 47 4.26 -8.38 -14.84
C ARG A 47 5.01 -9.32 -13.91
N LEU A 48 4.66 -9.32 -12.63
CA LEU A 48 5.36 -10.13 -11.63
C LEU A 48 4.93 -11.59 -11.65
N MET A 49 3.64 -11.83 -11.83
CA MET A 49 3.09 -13.18 -11.73
C MET A 49 2.90 -13.85 -13.07
N GLY A 50 2.88 -13.08 -14.15
CA GLY A 50 2.69 -13.62 -15.48
C GLY A 50 1.25 -13.59 -15.94
N HIS A 51 1.08 -13.64 -17.26
CA HIS A 51 -0.23 -13.53 -17.88
C HIS A 51 -1.20 -14.65 -17.49
N PRO A 52 -0.76 -15.91 -17.38
CA PRO A 52 -1.68 -16.99 -17.00
C PRO A 52 -2.33 -16.78 -15.65
N ILE A 53 -1.58 -16.27 -14.67
CA ILE A 53 -2.11 -16.01 -13.36
C ILE A 53 -2.99 -14.75 -13.38
N ALA A 54 -2.55 -13.72 -14.10
CA ALA A 54 -3.31 -12.49 -14.21
C ALA A 54 -4.68 -12.72 -14.84
N ARG A 55 -4.74 -13.59 -15.83
CA ARG A 55 -6.01 -13.93 -16.50
C ARG A 55 -7.01 -14.57 -15.56
N ARG A 56 -6.52 -15.28 -14.55
CA ARG A 56 -7.39 -15.96 -13.59
C ARG A 56 -7.69 -15.12 -12.37
N THR A 57 -7.19 -13.89 -12.36
CA THR A 57 -7.44 -12.97 -11.24
C THR A 57 -8.70 -12.18 -11.51
N ASP A 58 -9.72 -12.43 -10.69
CA ASP A 58 -11.00 -11.74 -10.80
C ASP A 58 -10.98 -10.39 -10.13
N LYS A 59 -10.27 -10.30 -9.01
CA LYS A 59 -10.25 -9.06 -8.24
C LYS A 59 -8.97 -9.02 -7.42
N ILE A 60 -8.41 -7.83 -7.28
CA ILE A 60 -7.20 -7.62 -6.50
C ILE A 60 -7.31 -6.29 -5.78
N TYR A 61 -7.02 -6.28 -4.49
CA TYR A 61 -7.05 -5.06 -3.70
C TYR A 61 -6.17 -5.21 -2.46
N VAL A 62 -5.84 -4.09 -1.83
CA VAL A 62 -5.01 -4.07 -0.63
C VAL A 62 -5.80 -3.45 0.51
N SER A 63 -5.75 -4.08 1.66
CA SER A 63 -6.39 -3.57 2.87
C SER A 63 -5.52 -3.93 4.07
N ASN A 64 -5.24 -2.95 4.92
CA ASN A 64 -4.44 -3.16 6.14
C ASN A 64 -3.10 -3.85 5.84
N ARG A 65 -2.45 -3.44 4.75
CA ARG A 65 -1.16 -3.99 4.32
C ARG A 65 -1.22 -5.48 3.98
N VAL A 66 -2.39 -5.95 3.62
CA VAL A 66 -2.57 -7.33 3.15
C VAL A 66 -3.12 -7.26 1.73
N LEU A 67 -2.49 -7.98 0.82
CA LEU A 67 -2.96 -8.06 -0.55
C LEU A 67 -3.98 -9.18 -0.66
N TYR A 68 -5.16 -8.85 -1.14
CA TYR A 68 -6.23 -9.82 -1.36
C TYR A 68 -6.39 -10.05 -2.85
N VAL A 69 -6.31 -11.30 -3.26
CA VAL A 69 -6.42 -11.68 -4.66
C VAL A 69 -7.50 -12.73 -4.79
N LYS A 70 -8.54 -12.41 -5.54
CA LYS A 70 -9.61 -13.37 -5.81
C LYS A 70 -9.31 -14.06 -7.13
N LEU A 71 -9.23 -15.37 -7.10
CA LEU A 71 -8.89 -16.17 -8.27
C LEU A 71 -10.09 -16.97 -8.73
N SER A 72 -10.18 -17.18 -10.04
CA SER A 72 -11.27 -17.96 -10.63
C SER A 72 -10.96 -19.46 -10.68
N SER A 73 -9.74 -19.86 -10.30
CA SER A 73 -9.30 -21.23 -10.37
C SER A 73 -8.91 -21.73 -8.98
N ALA A 74 -9.62 -22.77 -8.50
CA ALA A 74 -9.31 -23.36 -7.20
C ALA A 74 -7.94 -24.03 -7.16
N PRO A 75 -7.53 -24.79 -8.18
CA PRO A 75 -6.18 -25.37 -8.19
C PRO A 75 -5.09 -24.30 -8.15
N LEU A 76 -5.27 -23.21 -8.90
CA LEU A 76 -4.31 -22.11 -8.90
C LEU A 76 -4.23 -21.45 -7.54
N LYS A 77 -5.38 -21.24 -6.90
CA LYS A 77 -5.45 -20.67 -5.57
C LYS A 77 -4.63 -21.47 -4.58
N GLN A 78 -4.78 -22.79 -4.61
CA GLN A 78 -4.04 -23.66 -3.72
C GLN A 78 -2.55 -23.61 -3.99
N GLU A 79 -2.17 -23.61 -5.26
CA GLU A 79 -0.78 -23.56 -5.66
C GLU A 79 -0.12 -22.26 -5.21
N LEU A 80 -0.81 -21.14 -5.38
CA LEU A 80 -0.27 -19.84 -4.97
C LEU A 80 -0.21 -19.70 -3.46
N ASN A 81 -1.15 -20.31 -2.73
CA ASN A 81 -1.07 -20.32 -1.27
C ASN A 81 0.17 -21.04 -0.78
N MET A 82 0.58 -22.07 -1.48
CA MET A 82 1.79 -22.81 -1.12
C MET A 82 3.06 -22.04 -1.44
N SER A 83 2.95 -21.06 -2.34
CA SER A 83 4.09 -20.23 -2.76
C SER A 83 4.06 -18.83 -2.15
N ARG A 84 3.25 -18.63 -1.13
CA ARG A 84 3.01 -17.30 -0.58
C ARG A 84 4.29 -16.59 -0.15
N SER A 85 5.19 -17.30 0.51
CA SER A 85 6.46 -16.71 0.95
C SER A 85 7.30 -16.22 -0.22
N LYS A 86 7.30 -16.98 -1.29
CA LYS A 86 8.06 -16.63 -2.49
C LYS A 86 7.48 -15.41 -3.18
N ILE A 87 6.14 -15.31 -3.17
CA ILE A 87 5.45 -14.15 -3.76
C ILE A 87 5.78 -12.89 -2.97
N LEU A 88 5.76 -12.98 -1.65
CA LEU A 88 6.10 -11.84 -0.82
C LEU A 88 7.56 -11.42 -1.01
N ALA A 89 8.45 -12.39 -1.14
CA ALA A 89 9.86 -12.11 -1.40
C ALA A 89 10.04 -11.42 -2.75
N LEU A 90 9.27 -11.83 -3.75
CA LEU A 90 9.31 -11.21 -5.07
C LEU A 90 8.86 -9.76 -5.01
N PHE A 91 7.80 -9.48 -4.26
CA PHE A 91 7.33 -8.11 -4.08
C PHE A 91 8.39 -7.26 -3.39
N LEU A 92 9.01 -7.79 -2.34
CA LEU A 92 10.05 -7.08 -1.62
C LEU A 92 11.22 -6.76 -2.54
N GLN A 93 11.62 -7.70 -3.37
CA GLN A 93 12.72 -7.50 -4.31
C GLN A 93 12.37 -6.45 -5.36
N GLU A 94 11.15 -6.50 -5.87
CA GLU A 94 10.73 -5.60 -6.93
C GLU A 94 10.60 -4.15 -6.45
N PHE A 95 10.04 -3.96 -5.27
CA PHE A 95 9.75 -2.61 -4.77
C PHE A 95 10.79 -2.10 -3.77
N GLY A 96 11.71 -2.94 -3.33
CA GLY A 96 12.76 -2.54 -2.41
C GLY A 96 12.32 -2.36 -0.98
N GLU A 97 11.03 -2.54 -0.68
CA GLU A 97 10.51 -2.43 0.68
C GLU A 97 9.23 -3.22 0.79
N ALA A 98 8.83 -3.53 2.01
CA ALA A 98 7.64 -4.32 2.26
C ALA A 98 6.39 -3.44 2.18
N ILE A 99 5.76 -3.40 1.01
CA ILE A 99 4.52 -2.64 0.80
C ILE A 99 3.35 -3.35 1.46
N VAL A 100 3.35 -4.68 1.41
CA VAL A 100 2.33 -5.49 2.08
C VAL A 100 3.02 -6.52 2.96
N GLU A 101 2.32 -6.94 4.02
CA GLU A 101 2.87 -7.89 4.98
C GLU A 101 2.47 -9.32 4.67
N ASP A 102 1.40 -9.48 3.93
CA ASP A 102 0.91 -10.81 3.60
C ASP A 102 0.07 -10.75 2.33
N VAL A 103 -0.24 -11.91 1.79
CA VAL A 103 -1.11 -12.03 0.63
C VAL A 103 -2.11 -13.14 0.90
N VAL A 104 -3.39 -12.88 0.61
CA VAL A 104 -4.47 -13.82 0.83
C VAL A 104 -5.14 -14.10 -0.51
N PHE A 105 -5.27 -15.36 -0.85
CA PHE A 105 -5.94 -15.78 -2.08
C PHE A 105 -7.34 -16.27 -1.73
N LEU A 106 -8.33 -15.63 -2.31
CA LEU A 106 -9.74 -15.90 -2.03
C LEU A 106 -10.38 -16.81 -3.07
#